data_3e4308ec524436f1a1cd5e62f61b9cd5
#
_entry.id   3e4308ec524436f1a1cd5e62f61b9cd5
#
_cell.length_a   1.000
_cell.length_b   1.000
_cell.length_c   1.000
_cell.angle_alpha   90.00
_cell.angle_beta   90.00
_cell.angle_gamma   90.00
#
_symmetry.space_group_name_H-M   'P 1'
#
loop_
_entity.id
_entity.type
_entity.pdbx_description
1 polymer ?
#
loop_
_entity_poly.entity_id
_entity_poly.type
_entity_poly.pdbx_seq_one_letter_code
_entity_poly.pdbx_strand_id
1 'polypeptide(L)'
;MISRRDLLLQMAAFPFLATASQPRTPIKFDVPPGACDCHTHIFGDPKRFPMTPSRVYTPEPALVDEMRTLHRALHMDRVVIVQPSIYGTDNACTLEAVKQLGSRARAIAVIDVQTPGSDTMLADMDAAGVRGIRLNLETSGIADPAVGSQRVRAAIDRLRGSRWHIQMNTRLPMIDAIRAQVAGAPVRFVFDHFGGAQAPLGLDQPGFRSLLDLVRGGSAYVKISGAYRSSTQAPNFPDVTPFAKALVAANPQRVLWGTDWPHPDSATVAGRKNTDIAPLLQIDDGALLNQLAVWAPDAALRTRILVSNPAELYGF
;
A
#
# COMPACT_ATOMS: atom_id res chain seq x y z
N MET A 1 -6.82 46.47 35.33
CA MET A 1 -5.68 46.66 34.45
C MET A 1 -4.94 45.34 34.37
N ILE A 2 -5.14 44.62 33.32
CA ILE A 2 -4.47 43.32 33.07
C ILE A 2 -3.06 43.64 32.60
N SER A 3 -2.08 43.10 33.31
CA SER A 3 -0.66 43.35 33.03
C SER A 3 -0.25 42.75 31.69
N ARG A 4 0.60 43.49 30.91
CA ARG A 4 1.20 43.00 29.66
C ARG A 4 2.03 41.73 29.82
N ARG A 5 2.30 41.28 31.03
CA ARG A 5 3.00 40.02 31.33
C ARG A 5 2.08 38.81 31.32
N ASP A 6 0.78 39.01 31.54
CA ASP A 6 -0.18 37.89 31.57
C ASP A 6 -0.65 37.47 30.15
N LEU A 7 -0.40 38.29 29.14
CA LEU A 7 -0.78 37.99 27.77
C LEU A 7 0.28 37.14 26.99
N LEU A 8 1.45 36.90 27.58
CA LEU A 8 2.56 36.16 26.94
C LEU A 8 2.67 34.71 27.43
N LEU A 9 1.81 34.25 28.32
CA LEU A 9 1.88 32.91 28.91
C LEU A 9 0.79 31.94 28.42
N GLN A 10 0.03 32.30 27.37
CA GLN A 10 -0.96 31.42 26.75
C GLN A 10 -0.67 31.17 25.24
N MET A 11 0.55 31.23 24.80
CA MET A 11 0.94 30.45 23.63
C MET A 11 1.15 29.00 24.11
N ALA A 12 0.04 28.28 24.33
CA ALA A 12 0.07 26.85 24.40
C ALA A 12 0.81 26.39 23.16
N ALA A 13 1.97 25.76 23.34
CA ALA A 13 2.64 25.01 22.30
C ALA A 13 1.65 23.91 21.87
N PHE A 14 0.84 24.19 20.86
CA PHE A 14 0.21 23.12 20.10
C PHE A 14 1.37 22.29 19.58
N PRO A 15 1.48 21.01 19.94
CA PRO A 15 2.44 20.17 19.27
C PRO A 15 2.13 20.30 17.77
N PHE A 16 3.10 20.74 16.98
CA PHE A 16 3.04 20.61 15.53
C PHE A 16 2.86 19.11 15.27
N LEU A 17 1.62 18.68 15.10
CA LEU A 17 1.34 17.38 14.52
C LEU A 17 1.97 17.44 13.14
N ALA A 18 2.97 16.62 12.90
CA ALA A 18 3.57 16.54 11.57
C ALA A 18 2.44 16.12 10.63
N THR A 19 2.07 16.97 9.70
CA THR A 19 1.08 16.67 8.69
C THR A 19 1.66 15.67 7.71
N ALA A 20 0.82 14.79 7.17
CA ALA A 20 1.22 13.84 6.15
C ALA A 20 1.85 14.58 4.95
N SER A 21 2.91 13.99 4.39
CA SER A 21 3.67 14.60 3.30
C SER A 21 2.78 14.97 2.12
N GLN A 22 3.07 16.13 1.52
CA GLN A 22 2.43 16.61 0.30
C GLN A 22 3.46 16.75 -0.81
N PRO A 23 3.09 16.57 -2.11
CA PRO A 23 4.00 16.69 -3.23
C PRO A 23 4.63 18.09 -3.31
N ARG A 24 5.93 18.15 -3.46
CA ARG A 24 6.70 19.40 -3.65
C ARG A 24 7.21 19.55 -5.08
N THR A 25 7.48 18.42 -5.75
CA THR A 25 7.95 18.37 -7.12
C THR A 25 6.77 18.33 -8.08
N PRO A 26 6.66 19.28 -9.03
CA PRO A 26 5.63 19.25 -10.07
C PRO A 26 5.73 18.00 -10.93
N ILE A 27 4.58 17.48 -11.40
CA ILE A 27 4.54 16.36 -12.34
C ILE A 27 5.07 16.79 -13.70
N LYS A 28 5.93 15.97 -14.30
CA LYS A 28 6.67 16.27 -15.54
C LYS A 28 6.11 15.53 -16.78
N PHE A 29 4.96 14.91 -16.67
CA PHE A 29 4.29 14.24 -17.79
C PHE A 29 2.77 14.35 -17.63
N ASP A 30 2.04 14.17 -18.71
CA ASP A 30 0.58 14.17 -18.68
C ASP A 30 0.06 12.90 -18.01
N VAL A 31 -0.50 13.05 -16.81
CA VAL A 31 -1.16 11.95 -16.10
C VAL A 31 -2.47 11.66 -16.81
N PRO A 32 -2.70 10.41 -17.27
CA PRO A 32 -3.90 10.10 -18.03
C PRO A 32 -5.17 10.20 -17.16
N PRO A 33 -6.30 10.68 -17.72
CA PRO A 33 -7.59 10.65 -17.03
C PRO A 33 -7.93 9.25 -16.54
N GLY A 34 -8.49 9.16 -15.34
CA GLY A 34 -8.79 7.88 -14.68
C GLY A 34 -7.59 7.23 -13.99
N ALA A 35 -6.47 7.94 -13.84
CA ALA A 35 -5.31 7.45 -13.10
C ALA A 35 -5.66 7.08 -11.66
N CYS A 36 -5.11 5.99 -11.19
CA CYS A 36 -5.36 5.39 -9.88
C CYS A 36 -4.08 5.28 -9.05
N ASP A 37 -4.14 5.82 -7.85
CA ASP A 37 -3.19 5.47 -6.79
C ASP A 37 -3.62 4.15 -6.15
N CYS A 38 -2.88 3.08 -6.41
CA CYS A 38 -3.26 1.72 -6.00
C CYS A 38 -2.81 1.34 -4.59
N HIS A 39 -2.20 2.27 -3.82
CA HIS A 39 -1.75 1.96 -2.47
C HIS A 39 -1.68 3.20 -1.60
N THR A 40 -2.70 3.39 -0.78
CA THR A 40 -2.75 4.43 0.25
C THR A 40 -3.29 3.85 1.56
N HIS A 41 -3.05 4.54 2.67
CA HIS A 41 -3.63 4.23 3.97
C HIS A 41 -4.32 5.45 4.55
N ILE A 42 -5.36 5.24 5.36
CA ILE A 42 -5.97 6.29 6.18
C ILE A 42 -5.75 5.94 7.66
N PHE A 43 -5.25 6.90 8.41
CA PHE A 43 -5.10 6.84 9.85
C PHE A 43 -6.07 7.84 10.47
N GLY A 44 -7.23 7.34 10.88
CA GLY A 44 -8.30 8.17 11.42
C GLY A 44 -8.04 8.63 12.87
N ASP A 45 -8.96 9.43 13.41
CA ASP A 45 -8.93 9.82 14.82
C ASP A 45 -8.94 8.57 15.72
N PRO A 46 -7.93 8.37 16.59
CA PRO A 46 -7.85 7.21 17.47
C PRO A 46 -9.03 7.07 18.47
N LYS A 47 -9.73 8.16 18.75
CA LYS A 47 -10.94 8.12 19.57
C LYS A 47 -12.11 7.49 18.85
N ARG A 48 -12.18 7.65 17.53
CA ARG A 48 -13.23 7.09 16.68
C ARG A 48 -12.85 5.72 16.11
N PHE A 49 -11.57 5.54 15.78
CA PHE A 49 -11.02 4.32 15.19
C PHE A 49 -9.86 3.82 16.06
N PRO A 50 -10.17 3.05 17.12
CA PRO A 50 -9.14 2.56 18.03
C PRO A 50 -8.21 1.58 17.32
N MET A 51 -6.91 1.74 17.56
CA MET A 51 -5.90 0.85 17.04
C MET A 51 -5.85 -0.46 17.84
N THR A 52 -5.56 -1.58 17.18
CA THR A 52 -5.44 -2.87 17.89
C THR A 52 -4.30 -2.84 18.92
N PRO A 53 -4.48 -3.49 20.08
CA PRO A 53 -3.39 -3.61 21.07
C PRO A 53 -2.16 -4.34 20.52
N SER A 54 -2.34 -5.26 19.57
CA SER A 54 -1.26 -6.05 18.94
C SER A 54 -0.51 -5.30 17.81
N ARG A 55 -0.80 -4.01 17.59
CA ARG A 55 -0.09 -3.24 16.56
C ARG A 55 1.41 -3.15 16.83
N VAL A 56 2.20 -3.09 15.77
CA VAL A 56 3.68 -3.01 15.86
C VAL A 56 4.19 -1.56 15.80
N TYR A 57 3.36 -0.61 15.44
CA TYR A 57 3.66 0.83 15.44
C TYR A 57 2.38 1.64 15.67
N THR A 58 2.53 2.90 16.08
CA THR A 58 1.43 3.86 16.25
C THR A 58 1.70 5.09 15.39
N PRO A 59 1.06 5.25 14.22
CA PRO A 59 1.29 6.40 13.36
C PRO A 59 0.55 7.65 13.87
N GLU A 60 0.97 8.81 13.38
CA GLU A 60 0.16 10.02 13.44
C GLU A 60 -1.09 9.89 12.57
N PRO A 61 -2.18 10.62 12.86
CA PRO A 61 -3.35 10.68 11.98
C PRO A 61 -2.99 11.17 10.59
N ALA A 62 -3.65 10.61 9.58
CA ALA A 62 -3.55 11.03 8.19
C ALA A 62 -4.93 10.85 7.54
N LEU A 63 -5.59 11.96 7.25
CA LEU A 63 -7.01 11.99 6.98
C LEU A 63 -7.34 12.03 5.47
N VAL A 64 -8.59 11.72 5.14
CA VAL A 64 -9.09 11.70 3.75
C VAL A 64 -8.87 13.04 3.04
N ASP A 65 -9.02 14.18 3.72
CA ASP A 65 -8.87 15.49 3.07
C ASP A 65 -7.40 15.81 2.73
N GLU A 66 -6.45 15.33 3.53
CA GLU A 66 -5.01 15.42 3.22
C GLU A 66 -4.69 14.56 1.98
N MET A 67 -5.21 13.33 1.93
CA MET A 67 -5.08 12.46 0.75
C MET A 67 -5.75 13.08 -0.50
N ARG A 68 -6.90 13.71 -0.37
CA ARG A 68 -7.53 14.45 -1.48
C ARG A 68 -6.65 15.59 -1.99
N THR A 69 -5.93 16.26 -1.12
CA THR A 69 -4.98 17.33 -1.50
C THR A 69 -3.80 16.75 -2.26
N LEU A 70 -3.21 15.66 -1.77
CA LEU A 70 -2.20 14.87 -2.48
C LEU A 70 -2.67 14.49 -3.89
N HIS A 71 -3.84 13.84 -4.00
CA HIS A 71 -4.34 13.32 -5.28
C HIS A 71 -4.64 14.44 -6.28
N ARG A 72 -5.12 15.60 -5.82
CA ARG A 72 -5.26 16.78 -6.72
C ARG A 72 -3.92 17.21 -7.30
N ALA A 73 -2.87 17.26 -6.47
CA ALA A 73 -1.52 17.64 -6.91
C ALA A 73 -0.88 16.59 -7.83
N LEU A 74 -1.22 15.32 -7.68
CA LEU A 74 -0.73 14.21 -8.52
C LEU A 74 -1.64 13.91 -9.72
N HIS A 75 -2.77 14.61 -9.88
CA HIS A 75 -3.79 14.34 -10.91
C HIS A 75 -4.34 12.91 -10.87
N MET A 76 -4.54 12.36 -9.66
CA MET A 76 -5.14 11.04 -9.46
C MET A 76 -6.65 11.13 -9.29
N ASP A 77 -7.40 10.42 -10.15
CA ASP A 77 -8.86 10.39 -10.14
C ASP A 77 -9.42 9.28 -9.25
N ARG A 78 -8.67 8.19 -9.08
CA ARG A 78 -9.07 6.98 -8.38
C ARG A 78 -8.06 6.60 -7.31
N VAL A 79 -8.52 5.83 -6.32
CA VAL A 79 -7.67 5.37 -5.23
C VAL A 79 -8.06 3.99 -4.73
N VAL A 80 -7.05 3.23 -4.30
CA VAL A 80 -7.25 2.00 -3.53
C VAL A 80 -6.71 2.21 -2.13
N ILE A 81 -7.62 2.22 -1.15
CA ILE A 81 -7.29 2.35 0.26
C ILE A 81 -7.02 0.96 0.83
N VAL A 82 -5.82 0.75 1.27
CA VAL A 82 -5.36 -0.52 1.82
C VAL A 82 -5.48 -0.48 3.34
N GLN A 83 -6.13 -1.48 3.93
CA GLN A 83 -6.23 -1.60 5.38
C GLN A 83 -4.84 -1.65 6.01
N PRO A 84 -4.48 -0.69 6.88
CA PRO A 84 -3.21 -0.73 7.60
C PRO A 84 -3.26 -1.76 8.74
N SER A 85 -2.11 -2.33 9.07
CA SER A 85 -2.00 -3.37 10.11
C SER A 85 -2.40 -2.92 11.50
N ILE A 86 -2.34 -1.62 11.77
CA ILE A 86 -2.66 -1.03 13.08
C ILE A 86 -4.11 -1.23 13.53
N TYR A 87 -5.03 -1.49 12.62
CA TYR A 87 -6.45 -1.76 12.94
C TYR A 87 -6.79 -3.26 12.96
N GLY A 88 -5.81 -4.14 12.66
CA GLY A 88 -6.08 -5.58 12.57
C GLY A 88 -7.21 -5.87 11.57
N THR A 89 -8.23 -6.60 12.04
CA THR A 89 -9.42 -6.96 11.24
C THR A 89 -10.57 -5.97 11.34
N ASP A 90 -10.43 -4.88 12.09
CA ASP A 90 -11.41 -3.80 12.11
C ASP A 90 -11.21 -2.86 10.93
N ASN A 91 -11.99 -3.03 9.87
CA ASN A 91 -11.90 -2.26 8.64
C ASN A 91 -12.72 -0.95 8.65
N ALA A 92 -13.29 -0.55 9.80
CA ALA A 92 -14.21 0.59 9.88
C ALA A 92 -13.61 1.90 9.34
N CYS A 93 -12.35 2.21 9.69
CA CYS A 93 -11.66 3.41 9.21
C CYS A 93 -11.49 3.40 7.67
N THR A 94 -11.06 2.29 7.12
CA THR A 94 -10.86 2.11 5.67
C THR A 94 -12.19 2.20 4.91
N LEU A 95 -13.24 1.56 5.39
CA LEU A 95 -14.57 1.57 4.76
C LEU A 95 -15.24 2.94 4.85
N GLU A 96 -15.09 3.65 5.96
CA GLU A 96 -15.57 5.02 6.10
C GLU A 96 -14.90 5.95 5.07
N ALA A 97 -13.60 5.81 4.87
CA ALA A 97 -12.87 6.58 3.85
C ALA A 97 -13.36 6.27 2.42
N VAL A 98 -13.59 5.00 2.09
CA VAL A 98 -14.17 4.62 0.79
C VAL A 98 -15.57 5.22 0.62
N LYS A 99 -16.40 5.17 1.66
CA LYS A 99 -17.74 5.79 1.64
C LYS A 99 -17.68 7.29 1.36
N GLN A 100 -16.75 8.02 1.95
CA GLN A 100 -16.55 9.46 1.73
C GLN A 100 -16.08 9.80 0.30
N LEU A 101 -15.36 8.89 -0.36
CA LEU A 101 -14.83 9.07 -1.70
C LEU A 101 -15.75 8.54 -2.80
N GLY A 102 -16.69 7.66 -2.46
CA GLY A 102 -17.68 7.09 -3.35
C GLY A 102 -17.07 6.21 -4.45
N SER A 103 -17.62 6.32 -5.67
CA SER A 103 -17.22 5.46 -6.80
C SER A 103 -15.74 5.53 -7.19
N ARG A 104 -15.05 6.60 -6.79
CA ARG A 104 -13.62 6.79 -7.07
C ARG A 104 -12.68 5.95 -6.20
N ALA A 105 -13.20 5.31 -5.15
CA ALA A 105 -12.40 4.55 -4.22
C ALA A 105 -12.75 3.06 -4.19
N ARG A 106 -11.75 2.23 -3.90
CA ARG A 106 -11.89 0.82 -3.55
C ARG A 106 -11.09 0.53 -2.29
N ALA A 107 -11.42 -0.56 -1.60
CA ALA A 107 -10.71 -1.00 -0.42
C ALA A 107 -10.05 -2.37 -0.60
N ILE A 108 -8.94 -2.55 0.11
CA ILE A 108 -8.38 -3.86 0.42
C ILE A 108 -8.50 -4.06 1.92
N ALA A 109 -9.27 -5.05 2.34
CA ALA A 109 -9.58 -5.31 3.74
C ALA A 109 -8.59 -6.30 4.37
N VAL A 110 -8.56 -6.37 5.70
CA VAL A 110 -7.95 -7.48 6.44
C VAL A 110 -9.06 -8.25 7.12
N ILE A 111 -9.10 -9.57 6.89
CA ILE A 111 -10.04 -10.47 7.54
C ILE A 111 -9.28 -11.62 8.21
N ASP A 112 -9.89 -12.27 9.18
CA ASP A 112 -9.38 -13.54 9.68
C ASP A 112 -9.68 -14.64 8.67
N VAL A 113 -8.64 -15.12 8.00
CA VAL A 113 -8.76 -16.19 6.99
C VAL A 113 -8.78 -17.59 7.61
N GLN A 114 -8.45 -17.72 8.89
CA GLN A 114 -8.36 -19.01 9.60
C GLN A 114 -9.68 -19.36 10.27
N THR A 115 -10.49 -18.35 10.61
CA THR A 115 -11.83 -18.56 11.20
C THR A 115 -12.88 -18.59 10.09
N PRO A 116 -13.77 -19.58 10.08
CA PRO A 116 -14.88 -19.59 9.14
C PRO A 116 -15.73 -18.31 9.27
N GLY A 117 -15.75 -17.50 8.22
CA GLY A 117 -16.59 -16.30 8.15
C GLY A 117 -17.88 -16.59 7.37
N SER A 118 -18.91 -15.77 7.61
CA SER A 118 -20.14 -15.84 6.83
C SER A 118 -19.92 -15.32 5.40
N ASP A 119 -20.60 -15.89 4.42
CA ASP A 119 -20.59 -15.40 3.04
C ASP A 119 -21.25 -14.02 2.93
N THR A 120 -22.19 -13.70 3.84
CA THR A 120 -22.81 -12.39 3.94
C THR A 120 -21.79 -11.29 4.25
N MET A 121 -20.78 -11.55 5.10
CA MET A 121 -19.71 -10.59 5.38
C MET A 121 -18.94 -10.17 4.12
N LEU A 122 -18.59 -11.14 3.25
CA LEU A 122 -17.88 -10.82 1.99
C LEU A 122 -18.78 -10.04 1.03
N ALA A 123 -20.08 -10.38 0.95
CA ALA A 123 -21.04 -9.67 0.12
C ALA A 123 -21.24 -8.21 0.59
N ASP A 124 -21.38 -7.98 1.89
CA ASP A 124 -21.51 -6.65 2.48
C ASP A 124 -20.26 -5.80 2.24
N MET A 125 -19.08 -6.38 2.41
CA MET A 125 -17.81 -5.73 2.10
C MET A 125 -17.66 -5.42 0.60
N ASP A 126 -18.10 -6.32 -0.29
CA ASP A 126 -18.06 -6.09 -1.75
C ASP A 126 -18.97 -4.90 -2.12
N ALA A 127 -20.16 -4.84 -1.55
CA ALA A 127 -21.08 -3.72 -1.72
C ALA A 127 -20.50 -2.40 -1.19
N ALA A 128 -19.69 -2.46 -0.12
CA ALA A 128 -18.96 -1.31 0.43
C ALA A 128 -17.70 -0.93 -0.37
N GLY A 129 -17.39 -1.63 -1.47
CA GLY A 129 -16.27 -1.30 -2.35
C GLY A 129 -14.97 -2.07 -2.10
N VAL A 130 -14.98 -3.10 -1.25
CA VAL A 130 -13.81 -4.00 -1.08
C VAL A 130 -13.61 -4.85 -2.34
N ARG A 131 -12.36 -5.04 -2.74
CA ARG A 131 -11.99 -5.83 -3.94
C ARG A 131 -10.90 -6.87 -3.66
N GLY A 132 -10.48 -7.02 -2.44
CA GLY A 132 -9.48 -8.01 -2.04
C GLY A 132 -9.21 -7.99 -0.55
N ILE A 133 -8.40 -8.93 -0.12
CA ILE A 133 -7.90 -9.00 1.26
C ILE A 133 -6.39 -8.82 1.29
N ARG A 134 -5.86 -8.34 2.42
CA ARG A 134 -4.42 -8.19 2.64
C ARG A 134 -3.90 -9.21 3.65
N LEU A 135 -2.82 -9.88 3.30
CA LEU A 135 -2.01 -10.68 4.22
C LEU A 135 -0.74 -9.87 4.59
N ASN A 136 -0.66 -9.44 5.83
CA ASN A 136 0.47 -8.66 6.37
C ASN A 136 1.55 -9.59 6.94
N LEU A 137 2.22 -10.41 6.12
CA LEU A 137 3.19 -11.39 6.62
C LEU A 137 4.43 -10.71 7.18
N GLU A 138 4.99 -9.73 6.45
CA GLU A 138 6.19 -9.01 6.89
C GLU A 138 5.94 -8.20 8.17
N THR A 139 4.90 -7.35 8.18
CA THR A 139 4.59 -6.52 9.35
C THR A 139 4.22 -7.36 10.58
N SER A 140 3.68 -8.56 10.38
CA SER A 140 3.39 -9.50 11.46
C SER A 140 4.61 -10.36 11.86
N GLY A 141 5.78 -10.13 11.27
CA GLY A 141 7.00 -10.87 11.58
C GLY A 141 6.98 -12.34 11.13
N ILE A 142 6.13 -12.70 10.17
CA ILE A 142 6.01 -14.08 9.68
C ILE A 142 7.06 -14.32 8.60
N ALA A 143 8.18 -14.89 9.01
CA ALA A 143 9.27 -15.29 8.12
C ALA A 143 9.28 -16.80 7.81
N ASP A 144 8.62 -17.62 8.63
CA ASP A 144 8.53 -19.08 8.43
C ASP A 144 7.69 -19.38 7.17
N PRO A 145 8.28 -20.03 6.14
CA PRO A 145 7.59 -20.39 4.92
C PRO A 145 6.38 -21.32 5.13
N ALA A 146 6.44 -22.22 6.11
CA ALA A 146 5.34 -23.13 6.40
C ALA A 146 4.12 -22.39 6.94
N VAL A 147 4.33 -21.44 7.86
CA VAL A 147 3.27 -20.58 8.41
C VAL A 147 2.70 -19.67 7.32
N GLY A 148 3.59 -19.05 6.51
CA GLY A 148 3.17 -18.23 5.37
C GLY A 148 2.33 -19.00 4.37
N SER A 149 2.78 -20.20 3.97
CA SER A 149 2.08 -21.12 3.06
C SER A 149 0.71 -21.53 3.59
N GLN A 150 0.59 -21.81 4.90
CA GLN A 150 -0.69 -22.15 5.52
C GLN A 150 -1.68 -20.98 5.44
N ARG A 151 -1.25 -19.73 5.74
CA ARG A 151 -2.09 -18.53 5.65
C ARG A 151 -2.52 -18.23 4.22
N VAL A 152 -1.61 -18.40 3.26
CA VAL A 152 -1.92 -18.25 1.82
C VAL A 152 -2.97 -19.27 1.39
N ARG A 153 -2.86 -20.52 1.79
CA ARG A 153 -3.85 -21.56 1.49
C ARG A 153 -5.22 -21.22 2.06
N ALA A 154 -5.28 -20.83 3.33
CA ALA A 154 -6.53 -20.40 3.97
C ALA A 154 -7.18 -19.21 3.24
N ALA A 155 -6.36 -18.24 2.79
CA ALA A 155 -6.86 -17.10 2.01
C ALA A 155 -7.38 -17.51 0.62
N ILE A 156 -6.69 -18.42 -0.07
CA ILE A 156 -7.15 -18.99 -1.35
C ILE A 156 -8.50 -19.68 -1.17
N ASP A 157 -8.61 -20.53 -0.16
CA ASP A 157 -9.85 -21.29 0.11
C ASP A 157 -10.99 -20.34 0.49
N ARG A 158 -10.71 -19.31 1.28
CA ARG A 158 -11.71 -18.30 1.68
C ARG A 158 -12.25 -17.48 0.52
N LEU A 159 -11.42 -17.20 -0.49
CA LEU A 159 -11.79 -16.40 -1.65
C LEU A 159 -12.16 -17.22 -2.90
N ARG A 160 -12.20 -18.55 -2.80
CA ARG A 160 -12.56 -19.41 -3.92
C ARG A 160 -13.94 -19.05 -4.48
N GLY A 161 -14.01 -18.81 -5.79
CA GLY A 161 -15.24 -18.40 -6.45
C GLY A 161 -15.60 -16.91 -6.32
N SER A 162 -14.84 -16.13 -5.53
CA SER A 162 -15.02 -14.70 -5.49
C SER A 162 -14.19 -14.01 -6.59
N ARG A 163 -14.55 -12.75 -6.92
CA ARG A 163 -13.75 -11.90 -7.83
C ARG A 163 -12.62 -11.14 -7.13
N TRP A 164 -12.50 -11.29 -5.80
CA TRP A 164 -11.48 -10.62 -5.01
C TRP A 164 -10.11 -11.23 -5.25
N HIS A 165 -9.08 -10.46 -4.92
CA HIS A 165 -7.69 -10.88 -4.98
C HIS A 165 -7.05 -10.89 -3.60
N ILE A 166 -5.89 -11.54 -3.49
CA ILE A 166 -5.07 -11.58 -2.29
C ILE A 166 -3.89 -10.62 -2.49
N GLN A 167 -3.87 -9.54 -1.70
CA GLN A 167 -2.73 -8.63 -1.64
C GLN A 167 -1.78 -9.06 -0.52
N MET A 168 -0.48 -9.01 -0.76
CA MET A 168 0.52 -9.49 0.18
C MET A 168 1.57 -8.43 0.47
N ASN A 169 1.72 -8.10 1.76
CA ASN A 169 2.89 -7.44 2.30
C ASN A 169 3.87 -8.52 2.79
N THR A 170 4.91 -8.77 2.03
CA THR A 170 5.84 -9.89 2.24
C THR A 170 7.21 -9.60 1.62
N ARG A 171 8.15 -10.53 1.76
CA ARG A 171 9.49 -10.46 1.17
C ARG A 171 9.73 -11.54 0.14
N LEU A 172 10.71 -11.33 -0.72
CA LEU A 172 11.07 -12.23 -1.83
C LEU A 172 11.29 -13.69 -1.43
N PRO A 173 11.97 -14.04 -0.32
CA PRO A 173 12.12 -15.44 0.08
C PRO A 173 10.78 -16.14 0.35
N MET A 174 9.79 -15.41 0.90
CA MET A 174 8.45 -15.95 1.08
C MET A 174 7.73 -16.12 -0.26
N ILE A 175 7.88 -15.17 -1.20
CA ILE A 175 7.31 -15.29 -2.56
C ILE A 175 7.85 -16.55 -3.24
N ASP A 176 9.15 -16.80 -3.14
CA ASP A 176 9.77 -18.01 -3.70
C ASP A 176 9.17 -19.29 -3.09
N ALA A 177 9.04 -19.33 -1.77
CA ALA A 177 8.51 -20.47 -1.04
C ALA A 177 7.04 -20.80 -1.41
N ILE A 178 6.21 -19.79 -1.67
CA ILE A 178 4.78 -19.98 -2.03
C ILE A 178 4.53 -19.95 -3.53
N ARG A 179 5.57 -19.86 -4.37
CA ARG A 179 5.45 -19.67 -5.82
C ARG A 179 4.49 -20.65 -6.49
N ALA A 180 4.60 -21.93 -6.18
CA ALA A 180 3.72 -22.97 -6.75
C ALA A 180 2.24 -22.77 -6.36
N GLN A 181 1.98 -22.35 -5.14
CA GLN A 181 0.61 -22.06 -4.68
C GLN A 181 0.03 -20.86 -5.42
N VAL A 182 0.80 -19.79 -5.59
CA VAL A 182 0.37 -18.58 -6.32
C VAL A 182 0.11 -18.91 -7.79
N ALA A 183 1.01 -19.66 -8.45
CA ALA A 183 0.87 -20.02 -9.85
C ALA A 183 -0.36 -20.90 -10.13
N GLY A 184 -0.73 -21.79 -9.20
CA GLY A 184 -1.87 -22.70 -9.32
C GLY A 184 -3.18 -22.19 -8.70
N ALA A 185 -3.19 -20.98 -8.13
CA ALA A 185 -4.36 -20.46 -7.43
C ALA A 185 -5.50 -20.05 -8.39
N PRO A 186 -6.76 -20.27 -8.04
CA PRO A 186 -7.91 -19.76 -8.78
C PRO A 186 -8.22 -18.28 -8.49
N VAL A 187 -7.40 -17.61 -7.66
CA VAL A 187 -7.52 -16.22 -7.27
C VAL A 187 -6.24 -15.46 -7.68
N ARG A 188 -6.38 -14.17 -8.00
CA ARG A 188 -5.24 -13.33 -8.37
C ARG A 188 -4.47 -12.90 -7.12
N PHE A 189 -3.17 -12.70 -7.27
CA PHE A 189 -2.30 -12.16 -6.22
C PHE A 189 -1.80 -10.77 -6.59
N VAL A 190 -1.50 -9.95 -5.56
CA VAL A 190 -0.86 -8.64 -5.70
C VAL A 190 0.26 -8.57 -4.67
N PHE A 191 1.49 -8.37 -5.09
CA PHE A 191 2.62 -8.15 -4.19
C PHE A 191 2.89 -6.66 -4.01
N ASP A 192 2.94 -6.21 -2.76
CA ASP A 192 3.23 -4.81 -2.42
C ASP A 192 4.73 -4.49 -2.64
N HIS A 193 5.04 -3.23 -2.94
CA HIS A 193 6.36 -2.61 -2.85
C HIS A 193 7.49 -3.45 -3.48
N PHE A 194 7.44 -3.64 -4.82
CA PHE A 194 8.44 -4.44 -5.56
C PHE A 194 8.57 -5.88 -5.06
N GLY A 195 7.55 -6.43 -4.37
CA GLY A 195 7.60 -7.73 -3.72
C GLY A 195 8.57 -7.79 -2.54
N GLY A 196 8.90 -6.65 -1.92
CA GLY A 196 9.86 -6.54 -0.83
C GLY A 196 11.31 -6.65 -1.28
N ALA A 197 11.61 -6.45 -2.59
CA ALA A 197 12.98 -6.40 -3.10
C ALA A 197 13.79 -5.29 -2.43
N GLN A 198 15.08 -5.54 -2.23
CA GLN A 198 16.03 -4.60 -1.63
C GLN A 198 17.06 -4.18 -2.68
N ALA A 199 17.08 -2.91 -3.07
CA ALA A 199 17.94 -2.42 -4.14
C ALA A 199 19.44 -2.67 -3.92
N PRO A 200 19.99 -2.55 -2.70
CA PRO A 200 21.40 -2.85 -2.44
C PRO A 200 21.80 -4.31 -2.73
N LEU A 201 20.84 -5.25 -2.78
CA LEU A 201 21.12 -6.66 -3.04
C LEU A 201 21.13 -7.02 -4.53
N GLY A 202 20.79 -6.07 -5.41
CA GLY A 202 20.78 -6.27 -6.87
C GLY A 202 19.64 -7.17 -7.36
N LEU A 203 19.56 -7.34 -8.69
CA LEU A 203 18.49 -8.12 -9.34
C LEU A 203 18.59 -9.64 -9.10
N ASP A 204 19.78 -10.13 -8.80
CA ASP A 204 20.04 -11.56 -8.57
C ASP A 204 19.71 -12.01 -7.14
N GLN A 205 19.13 -11.13 -6.32
CA GLN A 205 18.73 -11.47 -4.95
C GLN A 205 17.72 -12.62 -4.93
N PRO A 206 17.80 -13.52 -3.92
CA PRO A 206 16.93 -14.68 -3.82
C PRO A 206 15.45 -14.32 -3.85
N GLY A 207 14.68 -15.01 -4.71
CA GLY A 207 13.23 -14.85 -4.84
C GLY A 207 12.80 -13.78 -5.86
N PHE A 208 13.68 -12.88 -6.33
CA PHE A 208 13.27 -11.88 -7.34
C PHE A 208 12.90 -12.52 -8.68
N ARG A 209 13.64 -13.56 -9.09
CA ARG A 209 13.29 -14.34 -10.28
C ARG A 209 11.91 -14.99 -10.17
N SER A 210 11.57 -15.53 -9.01
CA SER A 210 10.25 -16.13 -8.76
C SER A 210 9.13 -15.10 -8.87
N LEU A 211 9.34 -13.88 -8.37
CA LEU A 211 8.40 -12.77 -8.58
C LEU A 211 8.25 -12.44 -10.07
N LEU A 212 9.35 -12.30 -10.81
CA LEU A 212 9.32 -12.03 -12.26
C LEU A 212 8.56 -13.13 -13.03
N ASP A 213 8.76 -14.40 -12.69
CA ASP A 213 8.08 -15.52 -13.34
C ASP A 213 6.56 -15.52 -13.06
N LEU A 214 6.14 -15.21 -11.85
CA LEU A 214 4.72 -15.06 -11.49
C LEU A 214 4.06 -13.88 -12.22
N VAL A 215 4.75 -12.76 -12.32
CA VAL A 215 4.27 -11.57 -13.06
C VAL A 215 4.19 -11.88 -14.56
N ARG A 216 5.22 -12.50 -15.13
CA ARG A 216 5.29 -12.90 -16.56
C ARG A 216 4.18 -13.88 -16.90
N GLY A 217 3.94 -14.87 -16.07
CA GLY A 217 2.88 -15.86 -16.22
C GLY A 217 1.47 -15.33 -15.98
N GLY A 218 1.32 -14.08 -15.51
CA GLY A 218 0.02 -13.44 -15.27
C GLY A 218 -0.68 -13.86 -13.98
N SER A 219 -0.07 -14.73 -13.16
CA SER A 219 -0.63 -15.22 -11.90
C SER A 219 -0.62 -14.15 -10.80
N ALA A 220 0.26 -13.16 -10.90
CA ALA A 220 0.38 -12.10 -9.92
C ALA A 220 0.54 -10.73 -10.55
N TYR A 221 -0.02 -9.72 -9.87
CA TYR A 221 0.33 -8.31 -10.03
C TYR A 221 1.44 -7.92 -9.05
N VAL A 222 2.14 -6.86 -9.37
CA VAL A 222 3.11 -6.24 -8.46
C VAL A 222 2.91 -4.72 -8.42
N LYS A 223 3.01 -4.13 -7.23
CA LYS A 223 2.99 -2.68 -7.05
C LYS A 223 4.42 -2.14 -7.07
N ILE A 224 4.72 -1.27 -8.03
CA ILE A 224 5.93 -0.45 -8.05
C ILE A 224 5.68 0.81 -7.22
N SER A 225 5.61 0.65 -5.91
CA SER A 225 5.23 1.65 -4.92
C SER A 225 6.21 1.65 -3.75
N GLY A 226 6.25 2.73 -2.96
CA GLY A 226 7.07 2.77 -1.75
C GLY A 226 8.56 2.53 -2.03
N ALA A 227 9.16 3.22 -3.00
CA ALA A 227 10.57 3.07 -3.37
C ALA A 227 11.53 3.18 -2.16
N TYR A 228 11.16 4.01 -1.18
CA TYR A 228 11.89 4.20 0.08
C TYR A 228 11.92 2.95 0.99
N ARG A 229 11.04 1.94 0.75
CA ARG A 229 11.07 0.64 1.43
C ARG A 229 12.09 -0.31 0.82
N SER A 230 12.45 -0.07 -0.42
CA SER A 230 13.39 -0.90 -1.20
C SER A 230 14.80 -0.30 -1.27
N SER A 231 14.96 0.99 -0.98
CA SER A 231 16.22 1.73 -1.14
C SER A 231 16.44 2.72 -0.01
N THR A 232 17.72 3.00 0.27
CA THR A 232 18.16 4.07 1.20
C THR A 232 18.67 5.31 0.46
N GLN A 233 18.64 5.35 -0.88
CA GLN A 233 19.18 6.44 -1.69
C GLN A 233 18.15 7.58 -1.89
N ALA A 234 17.66 8.13 -0.76
CA ALA A 234 16.78 9.30 -0.79
C ALA A 234 17.44 10.50 -1.51
N PRO A 235 16.66 11.43 -2.09
CA PRO A 235 15.19 11.44 -2.13
C PRO A 235 14.59 10.71 -3.34
N ASN A 236 15.38 10.34 -4.34
CA ASN A 236 14.90 9.86 -5.63
C ASN A 236 15.01 8.34 -5.82
N PHE A 237 15.68 7.62 -4.92
CA PHE A 237 15.80 6.15 -4.94
C PHE A 237 16.15 5.58 -6.33
N PRO A 238 17.22 6.07 -6.99
CA PRO A 238 17.51 5.72 -8.39
C PRO A 238 17.85 4.24 -8.60
N ASP A 239 18.32 3.57 -7.57
CA ASP A 239 18.71 2.17 -7.54
C ASP A 239 17.51 1.19 -7.58
N VAL A 240 16.26 1.67 -7.41
CA VAL A 240 15.07 0.84 -7.67
C VAL A 240 14.70 0.77 -9.16
N THR A 241 15.27 1.65 -9.99
CA THR A 241 14.97 1.72 -11.43
C THR A 241 15.18 0.40 -12.17
N PRO A 242 16.26 -0.38 -11.95
CA PRO A 242 16.43 -1.68 -12.59
C PRO A 242 15.30 -2.67 -12.25
N PHE A 243 14.81 -2.65 -11.02
CA PHE A 243 13.71 -3.51 -10.57
C PHE A 243 12.39 -3.14 -11.23
N ALA A 244 12.05 -1.83 -11.24
CA ALA A 244 10.86 -1.34 -11.90
C ALA A 244 10.85 -1.71 -13.39
N LYS A 245 11.97 -1.47 -14.09
CA LYS A 245 12.11 -1.82 -15.53
C LYS A 245 11.99 -3.32 -15.75
N ALA A 246 12.58 -4.16 -14.91
CA ALA A 246 12.48 -5.61 -15.03
C ALA A 246 11.04 -6.11 -14.87
N LEU A 247 10.30 -5.55 -13.89
CA LEU A 247 8.90 -5.88 -13.65
C LEU A 247 7.99 -5.42 -14.80
N VAL A 248 8.17 -4.20 -15.28
CA VAL A 248 7.44 -3.69 -16.46
C VAL A 248 7.73 -4.54 -17.71
N ALA A 249 8.99 -4.89 -17.93
CA ALA A 249 9.39 -5.74 -19.06
C ALA A 249 8.87 -7.19 -18.96
N ALA A 250 8.72 -7.71 -17.72
CA ALA A 250 8.19 -9.04 -17.50
C ALA A 250 6.73 -9.15 -17.96
N ASN A 251 5.87 -8.22 -17.55
CA ASN A 251 4.48 -8.12 -18.00
C ASN A 251 3.85 -6.77 -17.62
N PRO A 252 3.76 -5.81 -18.53
CA PRO A 252 3.19 -4.49 -18.22
C PRO A 252 1.71 -4.53 -17.84
N GLN A 253 0.99 -5.62 -18.14
CA GLN A 253 -0.41 -5.80 -17.75
C GLN A 253 -0.57 -6.24 -16.28
N ARG A 254 0.52 -6.50 -15.59
CA ARG A 254 0.53 -6.98 -14.20
C ARG A 254 1.29 -6.04 -13.27
N VAL A 255 1.52 -4.82 -13.70
CA VAL A 255 2.19 -3.79 -12.89
C VAL A 255 1.17 -2.73 -12.48
N LEU A 256 1.21 -2.32 -11.21
CA LEU A 256 0.40 -1.27 -10.61
C LEU A 256 1.34 -0.22 -10.00
N TRP A 257 0.89 1.03 -9.94
CA TRP A 257 1.60 2.10 -9.25
C TRP A 257 0.82 2.55 -8.00
N GLY A 258 1.52 3.07 -7.00
CA GLY A 258 0.91 3.68 -5.82
C GLY A 258 1.92 4.50 -5.02
N THR A 259 1.44 5.48 -4.27
CA THR A 259 2.26 6.34 -3.41
C THR A 259 2.80 5.61 -2.20
N ASP A 260 2.00 4.76 -1.57
CA ASP A 260 2.17 4.29 -0.20
C ASP A 260 1.97 5.40 0.86
N TRP A 261 1.24 6.47 0.46
CA TRP A 261 0.88 7.56 1.37
C TRP A 261 0.09 7.00 2.57
N PRO A 262 0.27 7.51 3.78
CA PRO A 262 1.05 8.66 4.21
C PRO A 262 2.49 8.32 4.66
N HIS A 263 3.09 7.25 4.19
CA HIS A 263 4.47 6.84 4.44
C HIS A 263 4.80 6.60 5.91
N PRO A 264 4.08 5.71 6.61
CA PRO A 264 4.36 5.45 8.01
C PRO A 264 5.75 4.83 8.20
N ASP A 265 6.50 5.32 9.19
CA ASP A 265 7.71 4.65 9.65
C ASP A 265 7.32 3.41 10.47
N SER A 266 6.99 2.34 9.77
CA SER A 266 6.63 1.05 10.37
C SER A 266 7.83 0.18 10.75
N ALA A 267 9.06 0.69 10.62
CA ALA A 267 10.26 -0.05 10.98
C ALA A 267 10.37 -0.25 12.49
N THR A 268 10.91 -1.39 12.88
CA THR A 268 11.30 -1.62 14.28
C THR A 268 12.53 -0.78 14.59
N VAL A 269 12.41 0.16 15.52
CA VAL A 269 13.49 1.02 15.98
C VAL A 269 13.84 0.63 17.42
N ALA A 270 15.13 0.44 17.70
CA ALA A 270 15.58 0.09 19.04
C ALA A 270 15.12 1.15 20.06
N GLY A 271 14.50 0.71 21.15
CA GLY A 271 13.99 1.57 22.22
C GLY A 271 12.61 2.20 21.96
N ARG A 272 12.06 2.18 20.73
CA ARG A 272 10.69 2.64 20.43
C ARG A 272 9.68 1.55 20.82
N LYS A 273 8.74 1.90 21.68
CA LYS A 273 7.60 1.03 22.03
C LYS A 273 6.55 1.08 20.91
N ASN A 274 5.75 0.04 20.79
CA ASN A 274 4.65 0.00 19.82
C ASN A 274 3.59 1.09 20.02
N THR A 275 3.52 1.66 21.24
CA THR A 275 2.63 2.76 21.62
C THR A 275 3.21 4.14 21.39
N ASP A 276 4.52 4.25 21.16
CA ASP A 276 5.16 5.52 20.86
C ASP A 276 4.80 5.94 19.43
N ILE A 277 4.65 7.25 19.21
CA ILE A 277 4.33 7.77 17.88
C ILE A 277 5.48 7.47 16.92
N ALA A 278 5.15 6.77 15.85
CA ALA A 278 6.01 6.57 14.70
C ALA A 278 5.72 7.68 13.68
N PRO A 279 6.70 8.52 13.34
CA PRO A 279 6.46 9.66 12.45
C PRO A 279 6.08 9.22 11.06
N LEU A 280 5.39 10.10 10.32
CA LEU A 280 5.18 9.96 8.89
C LEU A 280 6.43 10.47 8.15
N LEU A 281 6.99 9.63 7.30
CA LEU A 281 8.17 9.98 6.52
C LEU A 281 7.84 11.07 5.50
N GLN A 282 8.72 12.06 5.35
CA GLN A 282 8.50 13.19 4.45
C GLN A 282 8.97 12.85 3.02
N ILE A 283 8.22 11.98 2.37
CA ILE A 283 8.45 11.55 1.00
C ILE A 283 7.79 12.53 0.02
N ASP A 284 8.44 12.81 -1.10
CA ASP A 284 7.89 13.65 -2.16
C ASP A 284 7.25 12.77 -3.26
N ASP A 285 5.93 12.59 -3.17
CA ASP A 285 5.18 11.77 -4.13
C ASP A 285 5.19 12.31 -5.55
N GLY A 286 5.39 13.63 -5.74
CA GLY A 286 5.59 14.21 -7.05
C GLY A 286 6.89 13.73 -7.70
N ALA A 287 7.97 13.65 -6.92
CA ALA A 287 9.22 13.09 -7.38
C ALA A 287 9.10 11.58 -7.67
N LEU A 288 8.38 10.82 -6.81
CA LEU A 288 8.14 9.38 -7.02
C LEU A 288 7.29 9.12 -8.27
N LEU A 289 6.25 9.89 -8.51
CA LEU A 289 5.41 9.72 -9.71
C LEU A 289 6.21 10.04 -10.98
N ASN A 290 7.09 11.04 -10.94
CA ASN A 290 7.95 11.36 -12.08
C ASN A 290 8.91 10.23 -12.47
N GLN A 291 9.29 9.36 -11.53
CA GLN A 291 10.10 8.18 -11.85
C GLN A 291 9.36 7.18 -12.75
N LEU A 292 8.02 7.17 -12.73
CA LEU A 292 7.25 6.31 -13.63
C LEU A 292 7.56 6.61 -15.11
N ALA A 293 7.87 7.86 -15.47
CA ALA A 293 8.29 8.20 -16.82
C ALA A 293 9.66 7.62 -17.20
N VAL A 294 10.52 7.32 -16.21
CA VAL A 294 11.80 6.63 -16.41
C VAL A 294 11.61 5.11 -16.49
N TRP A 295 10.69 4.58 -15.70
CA TRP A 295 10.40 3.14 -15.64
C TRP A 295 9.53 2.66 -16.80
N ALA A 296 8.62 3.50 -17.26
CA ALA A 296 7.70 3.29 -18.38
C ALA A 296 7.68 4.55 -19.27
N PRO A 297 8.70 4.73 -20.14
CA PRO A 297 8.85 5.94 -20.94
C PRO A 297 7.74 6.14 -21.98
N ASP A 298 7.12 5.06 -22.45
CA ASP A 298 5.97 5.12 -23.34
C ASP A 298 4.70 5.55 -22.61
N ALA A 299 3.96 6.53 -23.15
CA ALA A 299 2.72 7.02 -22.60
C ALA A 299 1.62 5.94 -22.52
N ALA A 300 1.57 5.01 -23.48
CA ALA A 300 0.63 3.90 -23.47
C ALA A 300 0.93 2.92 -22.33
N LEU A 301 2.21 2.68 -21.98
CA LEU A 301 2.60 1.90 -20.83
C LEU A 301 2.20 2.58 -19.52
N ARG A 302 2.38 3.90 -19.41
CA ARG A 302 1.92 4.65 -18.22
C ARG A 302 0.41 4.60 -18.08
N THR A 303 -0.33 4.78 -19.17
CA THR A 303 -1.80 4.63 -19.17
C THR A 303 -2.22 3.23 -18.73
N ARG A 304 -1.52 2.20 -19.17
CA ARG A 304 -1.80 0.82 -18.74
C ARG A 304 -1.59 0.66 -17.24
N ILE A 305 -0.45 1.10 -16.71
CA ILE A 305 -0.10 0.97 -15.29
C ILE A 305 -1.02 1.81 -14.39
N LEU A 306 -1.35 3.04 -14.80
CA LEU A 306 -2.13 3.96 -13.98
C LEU A 306 -3.65 3.81 -14.15
N VAL A 307 -4.13 3.33 -15.30
CA VAL A 307 -5.56 3.33 -15.61
C VAL A 307 -6.11 1.94 -15.89
N SER A 308 -5.58 1.24 -16.91
CA SER A 308 -6.19 0.01 -17.41
C SER A 308 -6.05 -1.16 -16.42
N ASN A 309 -4.84 -1.38 -15.89
CA ASN A 309 -4.59 -2.45 -14.91
C ASN A 309 -5.38 -2.26 -13.62
N PRO A 310 -5.42 -1.05 -13.01
CA PRO A 310 -6.30 -0.79 -11.87
C PRO A 310 -7.78 -0.99 -12.18
N ALA A 311 -8.26 -0.56 -13.35
CA ALA A 311 -9.65 -0.72 -13.74
C ALA A 311 -10.02 -2.21 -13.84
N GLU A 312 -9.16 -3.03 -14.46
CA GLU A 312 -9.37 -4.47 -14.57
C GLU A 312 -9.37 -5.17 -13.21
N LEU A 313 -8.38 -4.85 -12.36
CA LEU A 313 -8.21 -5.57 -11.10
C LEU A 313 -9.24 -5.17 -10.04
N TYR A 314 -9.53 -3.87 -9.92
CA TYR A 314 -10.38 -3.33 -8.85
C TYR A 314 -11.82 -3.04 -9.29
N GLY A 315 -12.14 -3.17 -10.57
CA GLY A 315 -13.49 -2.93 -11.08
C GLY A 315 -13.93 -1.45 -10.97
N PHE A 316 -13.10 -0.56 -11.51
CA PHE A 316 -13.44 0.86 -11.64
C PHE A 316 -14.25 1.13 -12.92
#